data_6791d6d6d561056cdf915ccd407ff9f3
#
_entry.id   6791d6d6d561056cdf915ccd407ff9f3
#
_cell.length_a   1.000
_cell.length_b   1.000
_cell.length_c   1.000
_cell.angle_alpha   90.00
_cell.angle_beta   90.00
_cell.angle_gamma   90.00
#
_symmetry.space_group_name_H-M   'P 1'
#
loop_
_entity.id
_entity.type
_entity.pdbx_description
1 polymer ?
#
loop_
_entity_poly.entity_id
_entity_poly.type
_entity_poly.pdbx_seq_one_letter_code
_entity_poly.pdbx_strand_id
1 'polypeptide(L)'
;MNRTARVALALALVVALAGSRAAAAPELEALNGRAIAGGKPMADVVIWLDAPSAPRPRERRFVVHQRNMQFEPRVLVAPVGSTVELPNNDRVFHNVFSFKDGKRFDLGLYPVGTSKFVTFDQPGLSRIFCNIHPTMAAYVMAVDSSLVGVSDADGKLEIAGARPGRYEYHAWRPGAEIISGSLTVSAGREIEVAWP
;
A
#
# COMPACT_ATOMS: atom_id res chain seq x y z
N MET A 1 5.07 -51.18 76.63
CA MET A 1 5.54 -51.20 75.22
C MET A 1 4.73 -50.21 74.43
N ASN A 2 5.23 -48.96 74.38
CA ASN A 2 4.52 -47.85 73.70
C ASN A 2 5.12 -47.59 72.35
N ARG A 3 4.36 -47.76 71.32
CA ARG A 3 4.75 -47.37 69.95
C ARG A 3 4.14 -45.98 69.67
N THR A 4 4.98 -44.99 69.64
CA THR A 4 4.62 -43.62 69.19
C THR A 4 4.67 -43.54 67.68
N ALA A 5 3.51 -43.34 67.06
CA ALA A 5 3.40 -43.09 65.62
C ALA A 5 3.77 -41.61 65.34
N ARG A 6 4.79 -41.39 64.51
CA ARG A 6 5.14 -40.08 63.96
C ARG A 6 4.29 -39.83 62.72
N VAL A 7 3.42 -38.83 62.82
CA VAL A 7 2.70 -38.31 61.68
C VAL A 7 3.60 -37.28 60.97
N ALA A 8 4.02 -37.58 59.74
CA ALA A 8 4.75 -36.68 58.90
C ALA A 8 3.74 -35.77 58.14
N LEU A 9 3.78 -34.47 58.42
CA LEU A 9 2.98 -33.47 57.73
C LEU A 9 3.71 -33.08 56.44
N ALA A 10 3.19 -33.53 55.30
CA ALA A 10 3.70 -33.12 53.97
C ALA A 10 3.11 -31.72 53.59
N LEU A 11 3.97 -30.71 53.59
CA LEU A 11 3.62 -29.38 53.16
C LEU A 11 3.69 -29.35 51.59
N ALA A 12 2.52 -29.34 50.97
CA ALA A 12 2.43 -29.19 49.51
C ALA A 12 2.65 -27.70 49.12
N LEU A 13 3.78 -27.41 48.51
CA LEU A 13 4.08 -26.08 47.97
C LEU A 13 3.36 -25.91 46.62
N VAL A 14 2.25 -25.15 46.64
CA VAL A 14 1.55 -24.76 45.41
C VAL A 14 2.32 -23.58 44.76
N VAL A 15 3.13 -23.87 43.76
CA VAL A 15 3.76 -22.82 42.93
C VAL A 15 2.70 -22.32 41.94
N ALA A 16 2.11 -21.16 42.22
CA ALA A 16 1.26 -20.45 41.27
C ALA A 16 2.15 -19.90 40.14
N LEU A 17 2.17 -20.57 38.97
CA LEU A 17 2.70 -20.01 37.75
C LEU A 17 1.80 -18.85 37.33
N ALA A 18 2.22 -17.62 37.67
CA ALA A 18 1.65 -16.42 37.07
C ALA A 18 2.09 -16.38 35.60
N GLY A 19 1.22 -16.89 34.72
CA GLY A 19 1.38 -16.76 33.29
C GLY A 19 1.31 -15.30 32.90
N SER A 20 2.45 -14.68 32.59
CA SER A 20 2.49 -13.38 31.91
C SER A 20 1.76 -13.51 30.58
N ARG A 21 0.55 -13.00 30.53
CA ARG A 21 -0.17 -12.79 29.29
C ARG A 21 0.61 -11.73 28.55
N ALA A 22 1.42 -12.12 27.58
CA ALA A 22 2.00 -11.18 26.63
C ALA A 22 0.83 -10.41 26.02
N ALA A 23 0.81 -9.08 26.23
CA ALA A 23 -0.16 -8.21 25.58
C ALA A 23 0.01 -8.45 24.07
N ALA A 24 -1.07 -8.85 23.40
CA ALA A 24 -1.05 -8.98 21.94
C ALA A 24 -0.59 -7.62 21.38
N ALA A 25 0.39 -7.64 20.49
CA ALA A 25 0.80 -6.44 19.78
C ALA A 25 -0.47 -5.83 19.15
N PRO A 26 -0.65 -4.50 19.22
CA PRO A 26 -1.83 -3.86 18.65
C PRO A 26 -1.93 -4.29 17.19
N GLU A 27 -3.09 -4.82 16.84
CA GLU A 27 -3.42 -5.20 15.47
C GLU A 27 -3.20 -3.96 14.60
N LEU A 28 -2.53 -4.14 13.46
CA LEU A 28 -2.26 -3.05 12.53
C LEU A 28 -3.58 -2.69 11.85
N GLU A 29 -4.30 -1.74 12.41
CA GLU A 29 -5.53 -1.23 11.83
C GLU A 29 -5.23 -0.51 10.52
N ALA A 30 -6.15 -0.62 9.56
CA ALA A 30 -6.11 0.18 8.35
C ALA A 30 -6.45 1.64 8.70
N LEU A 31 -5.63 2.57 8.23
CA LEU A 31 -5.94 3.99 8.31
C LEU A 31 -6.89 4.36 7.17
N ASN A 32 -8.11 4.69 7.51
CA ASN A 32 -9.08 5.22 6.56
C ASN A 32 -8.89 6.72 6.37
N GLY A 33 -9.20 7.21 5.17
CA GLY A 33 -9.09 8.62 4.86
C GLY A 33 -9.90 9.05 3.65
N ARG A 34 -9.87 10.37 3.41
CA ARG A 34 -10.51 11.01 2.26
C ARG A 34 -9.58 12.01 1.61
N ALA A 35 -9.61 12.03 0.27
CA ALA A 35 -9.01 13.06 -0.55
C ALA A 35 -10.12 13.99 -1.06
N ILE A 36 -9.97 15.30 -0.81
CA ILE A 36 -10.95 16.32 -1.20
C ILE A 36 -10.28 17.53 -1.84
N ALA A 37 -11.03 18.24 -2.69
CA ALA A 37 -10.67 19.57 -3.18
C ALA A 37 -11.92 20.45 -3.20
N GLY A 38 -11.87 21.62 -2.57
CA GLY A 38 -13.02 22.51 -2.46
C GLY A 38 -14.25 21.84 -1.85
N GLY A 39 -14.05 20.91 -0.88
CA GLY A 39 -15.09 20.13 -0.24
C GLY A 39 -15.69 18.99 -1.07
N LYS A 40 -15.14 18.72 -2.27
CA LYS A 40 -15.61 17.62 -3.15
C LYS A 40 -14.64 16.43 -3.13
N PRO A 41 -15.14 15.18 -3.19
CA PRO A 41 -14.31 14.00 -3.31
C PRO A 41 -13.37 14.06 -4.52
N MET A 42 -12.16 13.53 -4.36
CA MET A 42 -11.18 13.41 -5.43
C MET A 42 -10.73 11.97 -5.61
N ALA A 43 -10.90 11.45 -6.81
CA ALA A 43 -10.33 10.18 -7.23
C ALA A 43 -8.85 10.31 -7.66
N ASP A 44 -8.17 9.16 -7.74
CA ASP A 44 -6.81 9.06 -8.27
C ASP A 44 -5.75 9.86 -7.49
N VAL A 45 -6.01 10.19 -6.22
CA VAL A 45 -5.01 10.81 -5.35
C VAL A 45 -4.18 9.73 -4.69
N VAL A 46 -2.91 9.67 -5.04
CA VAL A 46 -1.90 8.84 -4.37
C VAL A 46 -1.49 9.54 -3.08
N ILE A 47 -1.43 8.78 -1.99
CA ILE A 47 -0.93 9.26 -0.69
C ILE A 47 0.07 8.23 -0.16
N TRP A 48 1.18 8.72 0.38
CA TRP A 48 2.10 7.89 1.14
C TRP A 48 2.60 8.62 2.38
N LEU A 49 2.92 7.84 3.41
CA LEU A 49 3.42 8.35 4.68
C LEU A 49 4.90 7.98 4.83
N ASP A 50 5.72 8.91 5.28
CA ASP A 50 7.11 8.61 5.64
C ASP A 50 7.12 7.74 6.90
N ALA A 51 7.77 6.60 6.80
CA ALA A 51 7.88 5.63 7.88
C ALA A 51 9.32 5.10 7.98
N PRO A 52 10.28 5.91 8.43
CA PRO A 52 11.70 5.54 8.46
C PRO A 52 12.01 4.32 9.34
N SER A 53 11.11 3.97 10.27
CA SER A 53 11.23 2.80 11.13
C SER A 53 10.37 1.60 10.69
N ALA A 54 9.60 1.74 9.62
CA ALA A 54 8.85 0.61 9.07
C ALA A 54 9.79 -0.41 8.42
N PRO A 55 9.51 -1.72 8.53
CA PRO A 55 10.23 -2.71 7.74
C PRO A 55 10.17 -2.33 6.25
N ARG A 56 11.30 -2.48 5.54
CA ARG A 56 11.30 -2.27 4.09
C ARG A 56 10.15 -3.05 3.46
N PRO A 57 9.45 -2.45 2.49
CA PRO A 57 8.35 -3.12 1.82
C PRO A 57 8.82 -4.49 1.30
N ARG A 58 8.08 -5.54 1.61
CA ARG A 58 8.29 -6.82 0.95
C ARG A 58 7.91 -6.65 -0.52
N GLU A 59 8.60 -7.37 -1.40
CA GLU A 59 8.19 -7.49 -2.79
C GLU A 59 6.68 -7.77 -2.87
N ARG A 60 5.95 -6.87 -3.49
CA ARG A 60 4.51 -7.00 -3.70
C ARG A 60 4.25 -7.15 -5.19
N ARG A 61 3.23 -7.93 -5.50
CA ARG A 61 2.70 -8.00 -6.86
C ARG A 61 1.46 -7.13 -6.96
N PHE A 62 1.42 -6.34 -8.01
CA PHE A 62 0.28 -5.54 -8.40
C PHE A 62 -0.11 -5.91 -9.82
N VAL A 63 -1.34 -5.58 -10.20
CA VAL A 63 -1.85 -5.84 -11.55
C VAL A 63 -2.41 -4.56 -12.13
N VAL A 64 -2.03 -4.24 -13.37
CA VAL A 64 -2.68 -3.20 -14.17
C VAL A 64 -3.18 -3.86 -15.44
N HIS A 65 -4.48 -4.10 -15.49
CA HIS A 65 -5.16 -4.74 -16.61
C HIS A 65 -5.22 -3.81 -17.83
N GLN A 66 -5.24 -4.41 -19.00
CA GLN A 66 -5.59 -3.75 -20.25
C GLN A 66 -6.94 -4.28 -20.70
N ARG A 67 -7.97 -3.44 -20.60
CA ARG A 67 -9.36 -3.77 -20.95
C ARG A 67 -10.01 -2.58 -21.63
N ASN A 68 -10.83 -2.83 -22.66
CA ASN A 68 -11.58 -1.79 -23.36
C ASN A 68 -10.69 -0.63 -23.82
N MET A 69 -9.46 -0.92 -24.24
CA MET A 69 -8.43 0.07 -24.62
C MET A 69 -8.13 1.07 -23.48
N GLN A 70 -8.11 0.58 -22.23
CA GLN A 70 -7.76 1.33 -21.05
C GLN A 70 -6.84 0.51 -20.14
N PHE A 71 -6.06 1.20 -19.30
CA PHE A 71 -5.35 0.60 -18.19
C PHE A 71 -6.19 0.71 -16.92
N GLU A 72 -6.34 -0.40 -16.19
CA GLU A 72 -7.14 -0.49 -14.97
C GLU A 72 -6.35 -1.20 -13.83
N PRO A 73 -6.08 -0.51 -12.71
CA PRO A 73 -6.43 0.88 -12.41
C PRO A 73 -5.62 1.89 -13.25
N ARG A 74 -6.16 3.10 -13.39
CA ARG A 74 -5.48 4.20 -14.07
C ARG A 74 -4.32 4.76 -13.26
N VAL A 75 -4.40 4.72 -11.95
CA VAL A 75 -3.36 5.15 -11.02
C VAL A 75 -3.06 4.02 -10.06
N LEU A 76 -1.79 3.66 -9.98
CA LEU A 76 -1.25 2.68 -9.05
C LEU A 76 -0.16 3.32 -8.22
N VAL A 77 -0.17 3.12 -6.90
CA VAL A 77 0.99 3.35 -6.04
C VAL A 77 1.58 2.00 -5.61
N ALA A 78 2.89 1.88 -5.69
CA ALA A 78 3.58 0.65 -5.33
C ALA A 78 4.85 0.97 -4.52
N PRO A 79 5.13 0.23 -3.44
CA PRO A 79 6.43 0.28 -2.78
C PRO A 79 7.56 -0.06 -3.76
N VAL A 80 8.70 0.61 -3.63
CA VAL A 80 9.93 0.28 -4.40
C VAL A 80 10.27 -1.21 -4.22
N GLY A 81 10.68 -1.86 -5.31
CA GLY A 81 10.92 -3.32 -5.37
C GLY A 81 9.70 -4.13 -5.81
N SER A 82 8.52 -3.52 -5.94
CA SER A 82 7.32 -4.20 -6.36
C SER A 82 7.34 -4.55 -7.86
N THR A 83 6.72 -5.68 -8.19
CA THR A 83 6.51 -6.10 -9.57
C THR A 83 5.06 -5.86 -9.99
N VAL A 84 4.88 -5.17 -11.11
CA VAL A 84 3.57 -4.94 -11.73
C VAL A 84 3.39 -5.90 -12.89
N GLU A 85 2.33 -6.70 -12.85
CA GLU A 85 1.85 -7.52 -13.93
C GLU A 85 0.93 -6.69 -14.84
N LEU A 86 1.10 -6.86 -16.14
CA LEU A 86 0.42 -6.11 -17.19
C LEU A 86 -0.26 -7.08 -18.16
N PRO A 87 -1.35 -7.76 -17.74
CA PRO A 87 -2.06 -8.70 -18.60
C PRO A 87 -2.85 -7.96 -19.68
N ASN A 88 -2.82 -8.49 -20.91
CA ASN A 88 -3.71 -8.07 -21.97
C ASN A 88 -5.03 -8.86 -21.88
N ASN A 89 -6.02 -8.28 -21.22
CA ASN A 89 -7.38 -8.82 -21.08
C ASN A 89 -8.36 -8.23 -22.13
N ASP A 90 -7.84 -7.53 -23.11
CA ASP A 90 -8.62 -6.97 -24.22
C ASP A 90 -8.74 -7.97 -25.39
N ARG A 91 -9.36 -7.57 -26.48
CA ARG A 91 -9.56 -8.36 -27.70
C ARG A 91 -8.56 -8.00 -28.81
N VAL A 92 -7.67 -7.07 -28.56
CA VAL A 92 -6.71 -6.53 -29.53
C VAL A 92 -5.30 -6.57 -28.92
N PHE A 93 -4.31 -6.42 -29.79
CA PHE A 93 -2.91 -6.26 -29.36
C PHE A 93 -2.74 -4.94 -28.61
N HIS A 94 -1.86 -4.96 -27.62
CA HIS A 94 -1.38 -3.78 -26.92
C HIS A 94 0.13 -3.78 -26.79
N ASN A 95 0.68 -2.60 -26.57
CA ASN A 95 2.04 -2.38 -26.12
C ASN A 95 1.96 -1.61 -24.79
N VAL A 96 2.92 -1.82 -23.91
CA VAL A 96 3.08 -1.01 -22.69
C VAL A 96 4.49 -0.50 -22.64
N PHE A 97 4.65 0.83 -22.57
CA PHE A 97 5.95 1.46 -22.48
C PHE A 97 5.92 2.69 -21.57
N SER A 98 7.08 3.05 -21.04
CA SER A 98 7.36 4.28 -20.30
C SER A 98 8.71 4.83 -20.72
N PHE A 99 8.79 6.13 -21.06
CA PHE A 99 10.00 6.73 -21.61
C PHE A 99 10.51 7.94 -20.83
N LYS A 100 9.73 8.45 -19.90
CA LYS A 100 10.04 9.67 -19.16
C LYS A 100 9.75 9.48 -17.68
N ASP A 101 10.53 10.15 -16.85
CA ASP A 101 10.45 10.10 -15.39
C ASP A 101 10.65 8.66 -14.87
N GLY A 102 10.47 8.30 -13.65
CA GLY A 102 10.51 6.96 -13.06
C GLY A 102 11.18 5.84 -13.85
N LYS A 103 10.62 4.64 -13.79
CA LYS A 103 11.13 3.46 -14.51
C LYS A 103 10.85 3.55 -16.02
N ARG A 104 11.91 3.44 -16.83
CA ARG A 104 11.81 3.38 -18.31
C ARG A 104 11.80 1.95 -18.80
N PHE A 105 10.88 1.61 -19.69
CA PHE A 105 10.79 0.29 -20.32
C PHE A 105 9.92 0.35 -21.58
N ASP A 106 10.08 -0.66 -22.43
CA ASP A 106 9.20 -0.95 -23.55
C ASP A 106 9.01 -2.47 -23.63
N LEU A 107 7.77 -2.93 -23.48
CA LEU A 107 7.44 -4.34 -23.52
C LEU A 107 7.13 -4.85 -24.93
N GLY A 108 7.13 -3.98 -25.93
CA GLY A 108 6.71 -4.31 -27.29
C GLY A 108 5.24 -4.72 -27.37
N LEU A 109 4.78 -5.04 -28.55
CA LEU A 109 3.42 -5.54 -28.79
C LEU A 109 3.24 -6.95 -28.24
N TYR A 110 2.08 -7.24 -27.66
CA TYR A 110 1.71 -8.58 -27.24
C TYR A 110 0.19 -8.84 -27.35
N PRO A 111 -0.19 -10.11 -27.66
CA PRO A 111 -1.58 -10.48 -27.91
C PRO A 111 -2.40 -10.61 -26.65
N VAL A 112 -3.71 -10.72 -26.86
CA VAL A 112 -4.71 -11.08 -25.83
C VAL A 112 -4.29 -12.35 -25.07
N GLY A 113 -4.54 -12.38 -23.76
CA GLY A 113 -4.23 -13.50 -22.86
C GLY A 113 -2.75 -13.61 -22.46
N THR A 114 -1.89 -12.68 -22.90
CA THR A 114 -0.49 -12.62 -22.49
C THR A 114 -0.30 -11.63 -21.36
N SER A 115 0.54 -12.00 -20.37
CA SER A 115 0.99 -11.09 -19.31
C SER A 115 2.46 -10.77 -19.47
N LYS A 116 2.83 -9.52 -19.19
CA LYS A 116 4.22 -9.06 -19.05
C LYS A 116 4.42 -8.40 -17.68
N PHE A 117 5.68 -8.29 -17.25
CA PHE A 117 6.02 -7.89 -15.88
C PHE A 117 7.07 -6.79 -15.90
N VAL A 118 6.94 -5.83 -14.98
CA VAL A 118 7.93 -4.77 -14.75
C VAL A 118 8.17 -4.63 -13.26
N THR A 119 9.43 -4.69 -12.83
CA THR A 119 9.81 -4.40 -11.43
C THR A 119 10.18 -2.93 -11.31
N PHE A 120 9.55 -2.23 -10.38
CA PHE A 120 9.79 -0.82 -10.09
C PHE A 120 10.81 -0.71 -8.94
N ASP A 121 12.08 -0.74 -9.29
CA ASP A 121 13.25 -0.82 -8.40
C ASP A 121 13.79 0.54 -7.93
N GLN A 122 13.19 1.63 -8.37
CA GLN A 122 13.55 2.99 -8.01
C GLN A 122 12.29 3.83 -7.75
N PRO A 123 12.35 4.79 -6.82
CA PRO A 123 11.24 5.71 -6.60
C PRO A 123 11.03 6.63 -7.81
N GLY A 124 9.81 7.05 -8.01
CA GLY A 124 9.42 8.00 -9.07
C GLY A 124 8.12 7.65 -9.76
N LEU A 125 7.63 8.62 -10.53
CA LEU A 125 6.41 8.52 -11.31
C LEU A 125 6.74 7.96 -12.71
N SER A 126 6.23 6.79 -13.03
CA SER A 126 6.24 6.24 -14.39
C SER A 126 4.89 6.46 -15.06
N ARG A 127 4.91 7.16 -16.19
CA ARG A 127 3.72 7.30 -17.05
C ARG A 127 3.77 6.20 -18.07
N ILE A 128 2.76 5.34 -18.08
CA ILE A 128 2.69 4.21 -19.01
C ILE A 128 1.67 4.49 -20.12
N PHE A 129 2.00 4.06 -21.34
CA PHE A 129 1.24 4.33 -22.54
C PHE A 129 1.16 3.09 -23.43
N CYS A 130 0.21 3.10 -24.37
CA CYS A 130 0.17 2.21 -25.52
C CYS A 130 0.45 3.01 -26.79
N ASN A 131 1.38 2.55 -27.65
CA ASN A 131 1.77 3.30 -28.86
C ASN A 131 0.74 3.19 -30.00
N ILE A 132 -0.17 2.22 -29.95
CA ILE A 132 -1.19 2.01 -30.98
C ILE A 132 -2.59 2.50 -30.56
N HIS A 133 -2.77 2.86 -29.30
CA HIS A 133 -4.02 3.43 -28.78
C HIS A 133 -3.73 4.70 -27.98
N PRO A 134 -3.72 5.88 -28.60
CA PRO A 134 -3.24 7.14 -27.99
C PRO A 134 -3.94 7.57 -26.72
N THR A 135 -5.17 7.09 -26.46
CA THR A 135 -5.95 7.40 -25.25
C THR A 135 -5.57 6.50 -24.06
N MET A 136 -4.83 5.41 -24.29
CA MET A 136 -4.40 4.51 -23.22
C MET A 136 -3.20 5.09 -22.48
N ALA A 137 -3.47 5.64 -21.32
CA ALA A 137 -2.45 6.16 -20.40
C ALA A 137 -2.79 5.83 -18.95
N ALA A 138 -1.77 5.48 -18.17
CA ALA A 138 -1.87 5.27 -16.73
C ALA A 138 -0.58 5.70 -16.02
N TYR A 139 -0.60 5.62 -14.70
CA TYR A 139 0.47 6.10 -13.85
C TYR A 139 0.83 5.05 -12.79
N VAL A 140 2.12 4.79 -12.65
CA VAL A 140 2.66 3.98 -11.56
C VAL A 140 3.60 4.85 -10.75
N MET A 141 3.20 5.17 -9.53
CA MET A 141 4.03 5.90 -8.56
C MET A 141 4.76 4.88 -7.69
N ALA A 142 6.06 4.74 -7.87
CA ALA A 142 6.89 3.95 -6.98
C ALA A 142 7.42 4.82 -5.84
N VAL A 143 7.23 4.39 -4.59
CA VAL A 143 7.61 5.15 -3.39
C VAL A 143 8.38 4.29 -2.40
N ASP A 144 9.29 4.91 -1.66
CA ASP A 144 10.07 4.22 -0.60
C ASP A 144 9.28 4.20 0.72
N SER A 145 8.05 3.73 0.63
CA SER A 145 7.16 3.53 1.77
C SER A 145 6.26 2.33 1.55
N SER A 146 5.92 1.62 2.62
CA SER A 146 4.88 0.59 2.63
C SER A 146 3.50 1.13 3.00
N LEU A 147 3.45 2.36 3.54
CA LEU A 147 2.24 3.04 3.96
C LEU A 147 1.72 3.89 2.81
N VAL A 148 0.95 3.26 1.94
CA VAL A 148 0.49 3.84 0.68
C VAL A 148 -1.00 3.60 0.47
N GLY A 149 -1.68 4.55 -0.17
CA GLY A 149 -3.08 4.45 -0.58
C GLY A 149 -3.36 5.26 -1.83
N VAL A 150 -4.45 4.92 -2.51
CA VAL A 150 -5.01 5.68 -3.65
C VAL A 150 -6.49 5.89 -3.39
N SER A 151 -6.97 7.11 -3.59
CA SER A 151 -8.38 7.40 -3.41
C SER A 151 -9.23 6.86 -4.57
N ASP A 152 -10.39 6.31 -4.23
CA ASP A 152 -11.41 5.84 -5.16
C ASP A 152 -12.27 7.02 -5.71
N ALA A 153 -13.31 6.68 -6.48
CA ALA A 153 -14.22 7.65 -7.09
C ALA A 153 -14.97 8.53 -6.06
N ASP A 154 -15.15 8.03 -4.83
CA ASP A 154 -15.77 8.74 -3.71
C ASP A 154 -14.74 9.49 -2.85
N GLY A 155 -13.49 9.56 -3.29
CA GLY A 155 -12.38 10.15 -2.58
C GLY A 155 -11.90 9.34 -1.37
N LYS A 156 -12.44 8.14 -1.13
CA LYS A 156 -12.05 7.29 -0.01
C LYS A 156 -10.73 6.58 -0.30
N LEU A 157 -9.91 6.44 0.72
CA LEU A 157 -8.65 5.71 0.65
C LEU A 157 -8.41 4.90 1.93
N GLU A 158 -7.59 3.89 1.80
CA GLU A 158 -7.12 3.06 2.90
C GLU A 158 -5.60 2.94 2.85
N ILE A 159 -4.93 3.10 3.99
CA ILE A 159 -3.49 2.87 4.16
C ILE A 159 -3.31 1.76 5.19
N ALA A 160 -2.97 0.57 4.73
CA ALA A 160 -2.77 -0.57 5.61
C ALA A 160 -1.49 -0.44 6.44
N GLY A 161 -1.55 -0.83 7.72
CA GLY A 161 -0.40 -0.96 8.59
C GLY A 161 0.10 0.35 9.24
N ALA A 162 -0.61 1.46 9.09
CA ALA A 162 -0.30 2.69 9.79
C ALA A 162 -0.61 2.54 11.29
N ARG A 163 0.36 2.92 12.15
CA ARG A 163 0.18 2.94 13.61
C ARG A 163 -0.18 4.34 14.07
N PRO A 164 -0.82 4.49 15.24
CA PRO A 164 -1.00 5.80 15.85
C PRO A 164 0.34 6.54 15.96
N GLY A 165 0.36 7.81 15.58
CA GLY A 165 1.57 8.63 15.57
C GLY A 165 1.50 9.81 14.62
N ARG A 166 2.53 10.65 14.63
CA ARG A 166 2.70 11.74 13.68
C ARG A 166 3.53 11.27 12.49
N TYR A 167 3.07 11.60 11.29
CA TYR A 167 3.71 11.29 10.02
C TYR A 167 3.86 12.54 9.16
N GLU A 168 4.94 12.63 8.42
CA GLU A 168 4.98 13.43 7.22
C GLU A 168 4.27 12.64 6.11
N TYR A 169 3.42 13.33 5.34
CA TYR A 169 2.74 12.74 4.21
C TYR A 169 3.08 13.46 2.93
N HIS A 170 2.97 12.72 1.85
CA HIS A 170 3.04 13.25 0.49
C HIS A 170 1.79 12.81 -0.25
N ALA A 171 1.29 13.68 -1.12
CA ALA A 171 0.18 13.35 -1.99
C ALA A 171 0.44 13.83 -3.40
N TRP A 172 -0.04 13.05 -4.37
CA TRP A 172 0.08 13.34 -5.79
C TRP A 172 -1.16 12.89 -6.54
N ARG A 173 -1.49 13.58 -7.63
CA ARG A 173 -2.52 13.18 -8.59
C ARG A 173 -2.10 13.51 -10.01
N PRO A 174 -2.70 12.86 -11.04
CA PRO A 174 -2.43 13.20 -12.44
C PRO A 174 -2.60 14.69 -12.74
N GLY A 175 -1.56 15.28 -13.32
CA GLY A 175 -1.56 16.69 -13.72
C GLY A 175 -1.21 17.69 -12.62
N ALA A 176 -0.78 17.24 -11.45
CA ALA A 176 -0.40 18.12 -10.35
C ALA A 176 1.02 17.83 -9.83
N GLU A 177 1.58 18.79 -9.13
CA GLU A 177 2.81 18.62 -8.36
C GLU A 177 2.54 17.83 -7.07
N ILE A 178 3.59 17.26 -6.49
CA ILE A 178 3.50 16.61 -5.17
C ILE A 178 3.29 17.68 -4.11
N ILE A 179 2.28 17.48 -3.27
CA ILE A 179 2.11 18.27 -2.05
C ILE A 179 2.58 17.44 -0.85
N SER A 180 3.04 18.13 0.19
CA SER A 180 3.52 17.48 1.42
C SER A 180 3.02 18.23 2.64
N GLY A 181 2.91 17.52 3.75
CA GLY A 181 2.49 18.08 5.02
C GLY A 181 2.65 17.06 6.15
N SER A 182 2.14 17.39 7.32
CA SER A 182 2.13 16.45 8.44
C SER A 182 0.72 16.12 8.89
N LEU A 183 0.50 14.89 9.31
CA LEU A 183 -0.77 14.42 9.85
C LEU A 183 -0.55 13.56 11.11
N THR A 184 -1.60 13.46 11.93
CA THR A 184 -1.60 12.59 13.09
C THR A 184 -2.58 11.45 12.88
N VAL A 185 -2.05 10.23 12.87
CA VAL A 185 -2.84 8.99 12.87
C VAL A 185 -3.29 8.71 14.31
N SER A 186 -4.59 8.51 14.51
CA SER A 186 -5.16 8.08 15.78
C SER A 186 -6.13 6.93 15.53
N ALA A 187 -6.19 5.99 16.47
CA ALA A 187 -7.09 4.83 16.36
C ALA A 187 -8.54 5.27 16.11
N GLY A 188 -9.21 4.66 15.14
CA GLY A 188 -10.61 4.93 14.80
C GLY A 188 -10.89 6.30 14.19
N ARG A 189 -9.88 7.10 13.86
CA ARG A 189 -10.06 8.40 13.20
C ARG A 189 -9.67 8.33 11.73
N GLU A 190 -10.55 8.89 10.89
CA GLU A 190 -10.22 9.12 9.48
C GLU A 190 -9.26 10.31 9.34
N ILE A 191 -8.39 10.26 8.34
CA ILE A 191 -7.59 11.41 7.89
C ILE A 191 -8.28 12.09 6.71
N GLU A 192 -8.04 13.38 6.57
CA GLU A 192 -8.45 14.14 5.40
C GLU A 192 -7.24 14.79 4.77
N VAL A 193 -7.08 14.58 3.46
CA VAL A 193 -6.07 15.24 2.65
C VAL A 193 -6.79 16.21 1.72
N ALA A 194 -6.70 17.49 2.09
CA ALA A 194 -7.27 18.56 1.29
C ALA A 194 -6.27 19.00 0.22
N TRP A 195 -6.73 18.97 -1.02
CA TRP A 195 -5.98 19.53 -2.14
C TRP A 195 -6.24 21.03 -2.23
N PRO A 196 -5.19 21.87 -2.37
CA PRO A 196 -5.32 23.34 -2.48
C PRO A 196 -6.05 23.79 -3.75
#